data_aa0ecb8712f1b131b579e57bb3a791f5
#
_entry.id   aa0ecb8712f1b131b579e57bb3a791f5
#
_cell.length_a   1.000
_cell.length_b   1.000
_cell.length_c   1.000
_cell.angle_alpha   90.00
_cell.angle_beta   90.00
_cell.angle_gamma   90.00
#
_symmetry.space_group_name_H-M   'P 1'
#
loop_
_entity.id
_entity.type
_entity.pdbx_description
1 polymer ?
#
loop_
_entity_poly.entity_id
_entity_poly.type
_entity_poly.pdbx_seq_one_letter_code
_entity_poly.pdbx_strand_id
1 'polypeptide(L)'
;MREKIIAANWKMNHLAEDLKKFFTELLAGYKAREEVSVVIAPASPYLARAAEMADGAERVFIAAQNMYCEKSGAFTGEISPSMVKDCGCRYVILGHSERRHIFGETDELIARKVKIALNYRLNPILCIGELLEEREDGKTEEVVSSQLNAVLPQLSPEEXXXXXXXXXXXXXXXXXXXXXXXXXXEVHHLVRGIIGGAFGDEVAQRVTIQYGGSVKPENIDQLMAAPDIDGALVGGASLAAESFLRLINFKQ
;
A
#
# COMPACT_ATOMS: atom_id res chain seq x y z
N MET A 1 11.96 -12.53 -10.11
CA MET A 1 12.26 -11.44 -9.16
C MET A 1 10.92 -10.80 -8.78
N ARG A 2 10.74 -10.41 -7.49
CA ARG A 2 9.49 -9.76 -7.08
C ARG A 2 9.44 -8.31 -7.59
N GLU A 3 8.26 -7.88 -8.02
CA GLU A 3 8.04 -6.49 -8.42
C GLU A 3 8.22 -5.56 -7.22
N LYS A 4 8.94 -4.46 -7.42
CA LYS A 4 9.09 -3.41 -6.43
C LYS A 4 7.99 -2.37 -6.63
N ILE A 5 7.35 -1.91 -5.55
CA ILE A 5 6.27 -0.92 -5.65
C ILE A 5 6.55 0.25 -4.70
N ILE A 6 6.71 1.45 -5.25
CA ILE A 6 6.82 2.68 -4.46
C ILE A 6 5.48 3.41 -4.58
N ALA A 7 4.73 3.43 -3.50
CA ALA A 7 3.36 3.95 -3.49
C ALA A 7 3.26 5.21 -2.62
N ALA A 8 2.61 6.23 -3.14
CA ALA A 8 2.33 7.49 -2.46
C ALA A 8 0.92 7.45 -1.89
N ASN A 9 0.78 7.46 -0.58
CA ASN A 9 -0.51 7.67 0.08
C ASN A 9 -0.58 9.13 0.51
N TRP A 10 -1.28 9.95 -0.28
CA TRP A 10 -1.38 11.38 0.02
C TRP A 10 -2.29 11.68 1.21
N LYS A 11 -3.08 10.70 1.64
CA LYS A 11 -4.04 10.90 2.73
C LYS A 11 -4.98 12.07 2.39
N MET A 12 -5.35 12.90 3.36
CA MET A 12 -6.27 14.02 3.14
C MET A 12 -5.46 15.30 2.86
N ASN A 13 -4.70 15.27 1.76
CA ASN A 13 -3.86 16.39 1.33
C ASN A 13 -4.03 16.62 -0.17
N HIS A 14 -3.64 17.81 -0.61
CA HIS A 14 -3.60 18.26 -2.00
C HIS A 14 -4.97 18.63 -2.59
N LEU A 15 -5.00 19.81 -3.15
CA LEU A 15 -6.09 20.28 -4.00
C LEU A 15 -5.71 20.13 -5.47
N ALA A 16 -6.60 20.52 -6.36
CA ALA A 16 -6.42 20.35 -7.82
C ALA A 16 -5.11 20.95 -8.35
N GLU A 17 -4.73 22.12 -7.84
CA GLU A 17 -3.50 22.80 -8.30
C GLU A 17 -2.25 22.09 -7.78
N ASP A 18 -2.30 21.57 -6.56
CA ASP A 18 -1.19 20.78 -5.98
C ASP A 18 -0.98 19.49 -6.78
N LEU A 19 -2.09 18.84 -7.15
CA LEU A 19 -2.06 17.63 -7.98
C LEU A 19 -1.42 17.92 -9.33
N LYS A 20 -1.84 19.00 -9.98
CA LYS A 20 -1.29 19.43 -11.27
C LYS A 20 0.21 19.70 -11.16
N LYS A 21 0.61 20.48 -10.14
CA LYS A 21 2.04 20.78 -9.90
C LYS A 21 2.83 19.49 -9.69
N PHE A 22 2.33 18.61 -8.83
CA PHE A 22 3.01 17.34 -8.51
C PHE A 22 3.25 16.52 -9.79
N PHE A 23 2.20 16.27 -10.59
CA PHE A 23 2.36 15.46 -11.80
C PHE A 23 3.26 16.13 -12.84
N THR A 24 3.16 17.44 -13.00
CA THR A 24 4.04 18.18 -13.92
C THR A 24 5.51 17.96 -13.53
N GLU A 25 5.83 18.16 -12.25
CA GLU A 25 7.20 18.00 -11.74
C GLU A 25 7.65 16.55 -11.75
N LEU A 26 6.77 15.63 -11.34
CA LEU A 26 7.08 14.20 -11.32
C LEU A 26 7.45 13.71 -12.72
N LEU A 27 6.59 13.97 -13.69
CA LEU A 27 6.77 13.45 -15.05
C LEU A 27 7.97 14.08 -15.75
N ALA A 28 8.32 15.32 -15.42
CA ALA A 28 9.52 15.97 -15.94
C ALA A 28 10.80 15.26 -15.49
N GLY A 29 10.79 14.68 -14.28
CA GLY A 29 11.98 14.02 -13.72
C GLY A 29 11.93 12.49 -13.76
N TYR A 30 10.80 11.91 -14.11
CA TYR A 30 10.58 10.47 -14.01
C TYR A 30 11.19 9.71 -15.19
N LYS A 31 11.87 8.62 -14.87
CA LYS A 31 12.31 7.62 -15.85
C LYS A 31 11.87 6.24 -15.35
N ALA A 32 11.17 5.52 -16.19
CA ALA A 32 10.67 4.20 -15.83
C ALA A 32 11.83 3.23 -15.56
N ARG A 33 11.64 2.40 -14.53
CA ARG A 33 12.53 1.27 -14.21
C ARG A 33 11.70 -0.01 -14.36
N GLU A 34 12.21 -0.94 -15.14
CA GLU A 34 11.46 -2.16 -15.48
C GLU A 34 10.94 -2.91 -14.25
N GLU A 35 11.73 -2.92 -13.18
CA GLU A 35 11.41 -3.66 -11.96
C GLU A 35 10.60 -2.85 -10.93
N VAL A 36 10.29 -1.56 -11.20
CA VAL A 36 9.62 -0.68 -10.21
C VAL A 36 8.31 -0.14 -10.77
N SER A 37 7.23 -0.38 -10.05
CA SER A 37 5.94 0.27 -10.29
C SER A 37 5.76 1.44 -9.33
N VAL A 38 5.27 2.56 -9.84
CA VAL A 38 4.96 3.76 -9.08
C VAL A 38 3.44 3.85 -8.95
N VAL A 39 2.97 4.00 -7.71
CA VAL A 39 1.52 4.08 -7.45
C VAL A 39 1.25 5.40 -6.71
N ILE A 40 0.27 6.16 -7.16
CA ILE A 40 -0.09 7.43 -6.51
C ILE A 40 -1.55 7.36 -6.08
N ALA A 41 -1.80 7.59 -4.79
CA ALA A 41 -3.14 7.50 -4.20
C ALA A 41 -3.59 8.87 -3.70
N PRO A 42 -4.21 9.67 -4.56
CA PRO A 42 -4.81 10.96 -4.17
C PRO A 42 -6.15 10.71 -3.46
N ALA A 43 -6.70 11.75 -2.83
CA ALA A 43 -8.04 11.70 -2.28
C ALA A 43 -9.08 11.49 -3.41
N SER A 44 -10.21 10.88 -3.06
CA SER A 44 -11.20 10.41 -4.05
C SER A 44 -11.71 11.46 -5.04
N PRO A 45 -11.88 12.76 -4.68
CA PRO A 45 -12.34 13.75 -5.67
C PRO A 45 -11.38 13.93 -6.85
N TYR A 46 -10.15 13.47 -6.74
CA TYR A 46 -9.11 13.72 -7.74
C TYR A 46 -8.68 12.46 -8.50
N LEU A 47 -9.34 11.32 -8.29
CA LEU A 47 -8.91 10.04 -8.88
C LEU A 47 -8.88 10.08 -10.41
N ALA A 48 -9.99 10.49 -11.03
CA ALA A 48 -10.06 10.53 -12.50
C ALA A 48 -9.05 11.50 -13.09
N ARG A 49 -8.92 12.67 -12.45
CA ARG A 49 -7.96 13.70 -12.91
C ARG A 49 -6.51 13.20 -12.79
N ALA A 50 -6.20 12.51 -11.69
CA ALA A 50 -4.86 11.93 -11.53
C ALA A 50 -4.59 10.85 -12.57
N ALA A 51 -5.59 10.01 -12.87
CA ALA A 51 -5.45 8.96 -13.88
C ALA A 51 -5.20 9.57 -15.28
N GLU A 52 -5.91 10.65 -15.61
CA GLU A 52 -5.68 11.37 -16.87
C GLU A 52 -4.25 11.94 -16.94
N MET A 53 -3.76 12.51 -15.84
CA MET A 53 -2.40 13.07 -15.81
C MET A 53 -1.31 12.02 -15.86
N ALA A 54 -1.57 10.83 -15.35
CA ALA A 54 -0.63 9.71 -15.39
C ALA A 54 -0.66 8.93 -16.70
N ASP A 55 -1.67 9.18 -17.55
CA ASP A 55 -1.84 8.42 -18.78
C ASP A 55 -0.61 8.52 -19.69
N GLY A 56 -0.18 7.37 -20.18
CA GLY A 56 1.02 7.28 -21.03
C GLY A 56 2.34 7.23 -20.25
N ALA A 57 2.32 7.49 -18.94
CA ALA A 57 3.53 7.36 -18.12
C ALA A 57 3.78 5.88 -17.77
N GLU A 58 4.84 5.32 -18.31
CA GLU A 58 5.14 3.89 -18.17
C GLU A 58 5.32 3.52 -16.69
N ARG A 59 4.58 2.50 -16.23
CA ARG A 59 4.64 1.93 -14.87
C ARG A 59 4.21 2.92 -13.78
N VAL A 60 3.42 3.95 -14.13
CA VAL A 60 2.79 4.86 -13.17
C VAL A 60 1.29 4.56 -13.12
N PHE A 61 0.79 4.27 -11.94
CA PHE A 61 -0.59 3.83 -11.73
C PHE A 61 -1.25 4.64 -10.62
N ILE A 62 -2.58 4.70 -10.66
CA ILE A 62 -3.36 5.41 -9.63
C ILE A 62 -4.05 4.39 -8.73
N ALA A 63 -4.13 4.75 -7.45
CA ALA A 63 -4.83 3.96 -6.43
C ALA A 63 -5.89 4.81 -5.75
N ALA A 64 -7.00 4.20 -5.39
CA ALA A 64 -7.92 4.82 -4.43
C ALA A 64 -7.40 4.57 -3.01
N GLN A 65 -7.67 5.51 -2.10
CA GLN A 65 -7.26 5.39 -0.69
C GLN A 65 -8.20 4.50 0.13
N ASN A 66 -9.37 4.14 -0.44
CA ASN A 66 -10.38 3.30 0.16
C ASN A 66 -11.47 3.05 -0.87
N MET A 67 -12.34 2.10 -0.59
CA MET A 67 -13.60 1.90 -1.33
C MET A 67 -14.55 1.09 -0.44
N TYR A 68 -15.84 1.10 -0.77
CA TYR A 68 -16.79 0.24 -0.09
C TYR A 68 -16.86 -1.14 -0.75
N CYS A 69 -17.58 -2.06 -0.13
CA CYS A 69 -17.64 -3.47 -0.56
C CYS A 69 -18.94 -3.83 -1.29
N GLU A 70 -19.65 -2.82 -1.79
CA GLU A 70 -20.89 -3.03 -2.55
C GLU A 70 -20.77 -2.39 -3.94
N LYS A 71 -21.40 -3.02 -4.92
CA LYS A 71 -21.38 -2.56 -6.31
C LYS A 71 -22.09 -1.21 -6.47
N SER A 72 -23.19 -1.04 -5.77
CA SER A 72 -24.04 0.16 -5.81
C SER A 72 -25.05 0.08 -4.68
N GLY A 73 -25.79 1.14 -4.41
CA GLY A 73 -26.87 1.09 -3.44
C GLY A 73 -26.97 2.29 -2.54
N ALA A 74 -27.73 2.14 -1.46
CA ALA A 74 -28.02 3.19 -0.49
C ALA A 74 -26.89 3.31 0.54
N PHE A 75 -25.72 3.79 0.07
CA PHE A 75 -24.51 3.94 0.88
C PHE A 75 -23.94 5.35 0.67
N THR A 76 -24.72 6.34 1.09
CA THR A 76 -24.42 7.76 0.85
C THR A 76 -22.99 8.10 1.28
N GLY A 77 -22.20 8.64 0.36
CA GLY A 77 -20.82 9.05 0.60
C GLY A 77 -19.78 8.00 0.27
N GLU A 78 -20.18 6.74 0.06
CA GLU A 78 -19.25 5.65 -0.26
C GLU A 78 -18.92 5.59 -1.75
N ILE A 79 -17.79 5.00 -2.06
CA ILE A 79 -17.27 4.85 -3.43
C ILE A 79 -17.19 3.36 -3.72
N SER A 80 -17.86 2.93 -4.78
CA SER A 80 -17.90 1.51 -5.16
C SER A 80 -16.62 1.07 -5.88
N PRO A 81 -16.33 -0.24 -5.93
CA PRO A 81 -15.21 -0.74 -6.73
C PRO A 81 -15.36 -0.41 -8.22
N SER A 82 -16.60 -0.39 -8.74
CA SER A 82 -16.82 0.01 -10.14
C SER A 82 -16.48 1.48 -10.39
N MET A 83 -16.80 2.38 -9.44
CA MET A 83 -16.42 3.79 -9.54
C MET A 83 -14.89 3.95 -9.51
N VAL A 84 -14.20 3.23 -8.63
CA VAL A 84 -12.74 3.25 -8.54
C VAL A 84 -12.13 2.82 -9.88
N LYS A 85 -12.65 1.73 -10.45
CA LYS A 85 -12.19 1.22 -11.74
C LYS A 85 -12.46 2.21 -12.87
N ASP A 86 -13.66 2.79 -12.89
CA ASP A 86 -14.09 3.77 -13.92
C ASP A 86 -13.21 5.04 -13.89
N CYS A 87 -12.74 5.43 -12.71
CA CYS A 87 -11.79 6.55 -12.57
C CYS A 87 -10.40 6.26 -13.13
N GLY A 88 -10.11 5.02 -13.54
CA GLY A 88 -8.80 4.63 -14.08
C GLY A 88 -7.84 4.08 -13.03
N CYS A 89 -8.31 3.75 -11.85
CA CYS A 89 -7.44 3.17 -10.81
C CYS A 89 -7.09 1.72 -11.12
N ARG A 90 -5.88 1.35 -10.83
CA ARG A 90 -5.41 -0.04 -10.87
C ARG A 90 -5.33 -0.66 -9.48
N TYR A 91 -5.06 0.16 -8.46
CA TYR A 91 -4.86 -0.29 -7.08
C TYR A 91 -5.88 0.34 -6.16
N VAL A 92 -6.03 -0.23 -4.96
CA VAL A 92 -6.82 0.37 -3.88
C VAL A 92 -6.16 0.02 -2.54
N ILE A 93 -6.00 1.03 -1.68
CA ILE A 93 -5.47 0.86 -0.31
C ILE A 93 -6.65 0.43 0.57
N LEU A 94 -6.49 -0.67 1.30
CA LEU A 94 -7.55 -1.21 2.15
C LEU A 94 -7.00 -1.54 3.54
N GLY A 95 -7.76 -1.22 4.57
CA GLY A 95 -7.41 -1.55 5.94
C GLY A 95 -6.28 -0.70 6.52
N HIS A 96 -6.04 0.50 5.97
CA HIS A 96 -5.03 1.41 6.52
C HIS A 96 -5.29 1.67 8.00
N SER A 97 -4.22 1.82 8.78
CA SER A 97 -4.31 1.99 10.25
C SER A 97 -5.30 3.10 10.65
N GLU A 98 -5.30 4.21 9.92
CA GLU A 98 -6.26 5.30 10.18
C GLU A 98 -7.71 4.83 10.01
N ARG A 99 -7.98 3.97 9.01
CA ARG A 99 -9.32 3.43 8.78
C ARG A 99 -9.74 2.47 9.91
N ARG A 100 -8.79 1.67 10.39
CA ARG A 100 -9.03 0.73 11.51
C ARG A 100 -9.29 1.48 12.82
N HIS A 101 -8.42 2.42 13.16
CA HIS A 101 -8.38 2.98 14.52
C HIS A 101 -9.14 4.30 14.68
N ILE A 102 -9.32 5.09 13.60
CA ILE A 102 -10.09 6.34 13.64
C ILE A 102 -11.54 6.09 13.20
N PHE A 103 -11.72 5.29 12.13
CA PHE A 103 -13.04 5.09 11.52
C PHE A 103 -13.66 3.73 11.88
N GLY A 104 -12.97 2.91 12.67
CA GLY A 104 -13.54 1.69 13.22
C GLY A 104 -13.75 0.55 12.21
N GLU A 105 -12.99 0.51 11.13
CA GLU A 105 -13.11 -0.60 10.16
C GLU A 105 -12.62 -1.91 10.78
N THR A 106 -13.48 -2.93 10.75
CA THR A 106 -13.18 -4.25 11.30
C THR A 106 -12.45 -5.13 10.28
N ASP A 107 -11.81 -6.18 10.76
CA ASP A 107 -11.16 -7.16 9.89
C ASP A 107 -12.16 -7.81 8.92
N GLU A 108 -13.40 -8.06 9.36
CA GLU A 108 -14.45 -8.64 8.51
C GLU A 108 -14.80 -7.71 7.35
N LEU A 109 -14.97 -6.41 7.64
CA LEU A 109 -15.27 -5.43 6.60
C LEU A 109 -14.11 -5.32 5.61
N ILE A 110 -12.87 -5.28 6.13
CA ILE A 110 -11.67 -5.19 5.30
C ILE A 110 -11.55 -6.44 4.40
N ALA A 111 -11.81 -7.62 4.95
CA ALA A 111 -11.77 -8.87 4.16
C ALA A 111 -12.79 -8.83 3.01
N ARG A 112 -14.02 -8.34 3.27
CA ARG A 112 -15.03 -8.15 2.22
C ARG A 112 -14.54 -7.17 1.15
N LYS A 113 -13.91 -6.06 1.56
CA LYS A 113 -13.36 -5.07 0.61
C LYS A 113 -12.25 -5.69 -0.26
N VAL A 114 -11.35 -6.47 0.33
CA VAL A 114 -10.28 -7.15 -0.42
C VAL A 114 -10.89 -8.09 -1.47
N LYS A 115 -11.84 -8.92 -1.06
CA LYS A 115 -12.45 -9.90 -1.96
C LYS A 115 -13.15 -9.20 -3.14
N ILE A 116 -13.93 -8.14 -2.86
CA ILE A 116 -14.63 -7.43 -3.94
C ILE A 116 -13.64 -6.66 -4.84
N ALA A 117 -12.55 -6.12 -4.31
CA ALA A 117 -11.52 -5.47 -5.11
C ALA A 117 -10.98 -6.46 -6.16
N LEU A 118 -10.63 -7.66 -5.73
CA LEU A 118 -10.11 -8.70 -6.63
C LEU A 118 -11.14 -9.09 -7.70
N ASN A 119 -12.42 -9.21 -7.32
CA ASN A 119 -13.50 -9.51 -8.26
C ASN A 119 -13.64 -8.43 -9.36
N TYR A 120 -13.27 -7.19 -9.04
CA TYR A 120 -13.28 -6.07 -9.99
C TYR A 120 -11.93 -5.87 -10.67
N ARG A 121 -10.98 -6.80 -10.48
CA ARG A 121 -9.63 -6.73 -11.06
C ARG A 121 -8.90 -5.45 -10.64
N LEU A 122 -9.12 -5.04 -9.39
CA LEU A 122 -8.30 -4.05 -8.71
C LEU A 122 -7.25 -4.80 -7.90
N ASN A 123 -6.07 -4.23 -7.79
CA ASN A 123 -5.00 -4.82 -6.96
C ASN A 123 -5.08 -4.19 -5.56
N PRO A 124 -5.55 -4.93 -4.55
CA PRO A 124 -5.59 -4.35 -3.20
C PRO A 124 -4.20 -4.25 -2.60
N ILE A 125 -3.94 -3.12 -1.95
CA ILE A 125 -2.80 -2.94 -1.05
C ILE A 125 -3.39 -3.12 0.36
N LEU A 126 -3.32 -4.33 0.87
CA LEU A 126 -3.86 -4.65 2.19
C LEU A 126 -2.90 -4.17 3.27
N CYS A 127 -3.34 -3.24 4.09
CA CYS A 127 -2.55 -2.70 5.19
C CYS A 127 -2.80 -3.52 6.46
N ILE A 128 -1.71 -3.98 7.05
CA ILE A 128 -1.71 -4.72 8.31
C ILE A 128 -0.63 -4.12 9.22
N GLY A 129 -0.73 -4.37 10.48
CA GLY A 129 0.29 -3.94 11.44
C GLY A 129 -0.32 -3.63 12.80
N GLU A 130 0.54 -3.68 13.79
CA GLU A 130 0.21 -3.46 15.20
C GLU A 130 0.36 -2.00 15.59
N LEU A 131 -0.31 -1.63 16.67
CA LEU A 131 -0.12 -0.36 17.36
C LEU A 131 1.17 -0.42 18.20
N LEU A 132 1.69 0.75 18.58
CA LEU A 132 2.89 0.83 19.43
C LEU A 132 2.70 0.08 20.74
N GLU A 133 1.56 0.26 21.41
CA GLU A 133 1.25 -0.44 22.65
C GLU A 133 1.26 -1.96 22.48
N GLU A 134 0.70 -2.44 21.37
CA GLU A 134 0.68 -3.87 21.08
C GLU A 134 2.10 -4.43 20.86
N ARG A 135 2.95 -3.65 20.21
CA ARG A 135 4.37 -4.00 20.05
C ARG A 135 5.10 -4.06 21.38
N GLU A 136 4.90 -3.03 22.22
CA GLU A 136 5.51 -2.98 23.56
C GLU A 136 5.06 -4.15 24.43
N ASP A 137 3.83 -4.61 24.24
CA ASP A 137 3.29 -5.80 24.90
C ASP A 137 3.74 -7.13 24.26
N GLY A 138 4.54 -7.09 23.21
CA GLY A 138 5.03 -8.30 22.51
C GLY A 138 3.96 -8.99 21.67
N LYS A 139 2.91 -8.28 21.25
CA LYS A 139 1.76 -8.86 20.54
C LYS A 139 1.84 -8.73 19.02
N THR A 140 2.97 -8.29 18.46
CA THR A 140 3.14 -8.09 17.01
C THR A 140 2.67 -9.30 16.20
N GLU A 141 3.19 -10.49 16.54
CA GLU A 141 2.84 -11.73 15.82
C GLU A 141 1.35 -12.05 15.91
N GLU A 142 0.77 -11.92 17.11
CA GLU A 142 -0.66 -12.17 17.33
C GLU A 142 -1.52 -11.26 16.46
N VAL A 143 -1.24 -9.94 16.49
CA VAL A 143 -2.02 -8.93 15.75
C VAL A 143 -1.89 -9.16 14.24
N VAL A 144 -0.67 -9.28 13.74
CA VAL A 144 -0.41 -9.45 12.31
C VAL A 144 -1.04 -10.77 11.80
N SER A 145 -0.89 -11.84 12.57
CA SER A 145 -1.49 -13.14 12.21
C SER A 145 -3.02 -13.05 12.18
N SER A 146 -3.61 -12.40 13.17
CA SER A 146 -5.07 -12.22 13.23
C SER A 146 -5.60 -11.46 12.02
N GLN A 147 -4.95 -10.34 11.67
CA GLN A 147 -5.36 -9.52 10.52
C GLN A 147 -5.23 -10.30 9.20
N LEU A 148 -4.16 -11.04 9.02
CA LEU A 148 -3.97 -11.87 7.83
C LEU A 148 -4.99 -13.01 7.78
N ASN A 149 -5.22 -13.68 8.91
CA ASN A 149 -6.15 -14.82 8.97
C ASN A 149 -7.61 -14.41 8.73
N ALA A 150 -7.95 -13.15 8.90
CA ALA A 150 -9.28 -12.64 8.52
C ALA A 150 -9.45 -12.60 7.00
N VAL A 151 -8.38 -12.42 6.25
CA VAL A 151 -8.41 -12.21 4.79
C VAL A 151 -8.01 -13.48 4.01
N LEU A 152 -6.89 -14.09 4.36
CA LEU A 152 -6.28 -15.16 3.55
C LEU A 152 -7.21 -16.36 3.25
N PRO A 153 -8.03 -16.84 4.21
CA PRO A 153 -8.88 -18.01 3.93
C PRO A 153 -9.94 -17.80 2.84
N GLN A 154 -10.21 -16.55 2.49
CA GLN A 154 -11.19 -16.21 1.45
C GLN A 154 -10.57 -16.13 0.05
N LEU A 155 -9.25 -16.26 -0.05
CA LEU A 155 -8.52 -16.05 -1.30
C LEU A 155 -8.01 -17.36 -1.89
N SER A 156 -7.93 -17.41 -3.21
CA SER A 156 -7.21 -18.49 -3.89
C SER A 156 -5.71 -18.12 -4.00
N PRO A 157 -4.85 -19.09 -4.28
CA PRO A 157 -3.43 -18.79 -4.54
C PRO A 157 -3.21 -17.76 -5.65
N GLU A 158 -4.04 -17.78 -6.67
CA GLU A 158 -3.96 -16.82 -7.79
C GLU A 158 -4.34 -15.41 -7.34
N GLU A 159 -5.31 -15.29 -6.46
CA GLU A 159 -5.73 -14.02 -5.85
C GLU A 159 -4.66 -13.45 -4.92
N UNK A 160 -4.01 -14.26 -4.17
CA UNK A 160 -3.01 -13.85 -3.29
C UNK A 160 -1.79 -13.35 -4.01
N UNK A 161 -1.62 -13.73 -5.37
CA UNK A 161 -0.52 -13.27 -6.16
C UNK A 161 -0.71 -11.87 -6.65
N UNK A 162 -1.95 -11.35 -6.53
CA UNK A 162 -2.34 -10.02 -6.92
C UNK A 162 -2.46 -9.10 -5.75
N UNK A 163 -2.27 -9.60 -4.57
CA UNK A 163 -2.33 -8.79 -3.42
C UNK A 163 -0.96 -8.33 -3.00
N UNK A 164 -0.96 -7.16 -2.62
CA UNK A 164 0.21 -6.59 -2.07
C UNK A 164 -0.01 -6.44 -0.60
N UNK A 165 0.70 -6.85 0.15
CA UNK A 165 0.60 -6.75 1.55
C UNK A 165 1.42 -5.54 1.92
N UNK A 166 0.85 -4.73 2.57
CA UNK A 166 1.53 -3.61 3.07
C UNK A 166 1.68 -3.78 4.54
N UNK A 167 2.66 -3.95 5.00
CA UNK A 167 3.00 -4.13 6.34
C UNK A 167 3.23 -2.78 6.97
N UNK A 168 2.29 -2.38 7.48
CA UNK A 168 2.30 -1.14 8.09
C UNK A 168 2.85 -1.33 9.47
N UNK A 169 3.83 -1.34 9.51
CA UNK A 169 4.44 -1.40 10.78
C UNK A 169 4.41 -0.04 11.42
N UNK A 170 3.58 0.14 12.10
CA UNK A 170 3.32 1.35 12.74
C UNK A 170 4.30 1.74 13.78
N UNK A 171 5.17 1.13 13.66
CA UNK A 171 6.20 1.27 14.57
C UNK A 171 6.84 2.60 14.49
N UNK A 172 6.98 2.95 14.24
CA UNK A 172 7.78 4.05 14.47
C UNK A 172 7.35 5.39 13.97
N UNK A 173 6.39 5.51 14.06
CA UNK A 173 5.98 6.81 13.73
C UNK A 173 6.38 7.83 14.77
N UNK A 174 6.44 7.44 15.83
CA UNK A 174 6.77 8.35 16.87
C UNK A 174 8.19 8.30 17.33
N UNK A 175 8.60 7.33 17.20
CA UNK A 175 9.95 7.23 17.63
C UNK A 175 10.88 7.14 16.49
N UNK A 176 11.36 7.93 16.30
CA UNK A 176 12.34 7.98 15.31
C UNK A 176 13.47 7.04 15.48
N UNK A 177 13.17 6.18 16.11
CA UNK A 177 14.13 5.17 16.12
C UNK A 177 14.07 4.49 14.85
N UNK A 178 14.92 4.60 14.35
CA UNK A 178 15.09 3.83 13.16
C UNK A 178 14.85 2.47 13.57
N UNK A 179 13.92 2.20 13.40
CA UNK A 179 13.63 0.86 13.64
C UNK A 179 14.74 0.19 13.02
N UNK A 180 15.40 -0.20 13.62
CA UNK A 180 16.46 -0.97 13.10
C UNK A 180 15.94 -1.68 11.94
N UNK A 181 16.53 -1.67 11.11
CA UNK A 181 16.22 -2.39 9.88
C UNK A 181 15.96 -3.82 10.16
N UNK A 182 16.50 -4.28 11.15
CA UNK A 182 16.31 -5.63 11.58
C UNK A 182 14.89 -5.93 12.05
N UNK A 183 14.40 -5.05 12.67
CA UNK A 183 13.04 -5.18 13.13
C UNK A 183 11.99 -5.08 12.05
N UNK A 184 12.28 -4.39 11.16
CA UNK A 184 11.43 -4.33 10.05
C UNK A 184 11.53 -5.55 9.17
N UNK A 185 12.44 -6.06 9.07
CA UNK A 185 12.75 -7.27 8.39
C UNK A 185 12.16 -8.48 9.06
N GLU A 186 12.09 -8.45 10.27
CA GLU A 186 11.48 -9.58 11.00
C GLU A 186 9.98 -9.70 10.75
N VAL A 187 9.27 -8.58 10.83
CA VAL A 187 7.82 -8.60 10.58
C VAL A 187 7.52 -8.95 9.11
N HIS A 188 8.30 -8.41 8.17
CA HIS A 188 8.14 -8.77 6.76
C HIS A 188 8.37 -10.27 6.54
N HIS A 189 9.39 -10.81 7.18
CA HIS A 189 9.69 -12.24 7.10
C HIS A 189 8.54 -13.07 7.73
N LEU A 190 8.02 -12.63 8.87
CA LEU A 190 6.85 -13.27 9.52
C LEU A 190 5.65 -13.28 8.57
N VAL A 191 5.34 -12.13 7.96
CA VAL A 191 4.21 -12.03 7.00
C VAL A 191 4.42 -13.00 5.84
N ARG A 192 5.63 -13.03 5.28
CA ARG A 192 5.94 -13.95 4.18
C ARG A 192 5.79 -15.41 4.62
N GLY A 193 6.21 -15.73 5.83
CA GLY A 193 6.04 -17.07 6.41
C GLY A 193 4.57 -17.47 6.56
N ILE A 194 3.72 -16.55 7.02
CA ILE A 194 2.27 -16.81 7.16
C ILE A 194 1.65 -17.07 5.77
N ILE A 195 2.03 -16.26 4.76
CA ILE A 195 1.54 -16.47 3.39
C ILE A 195 2.03 -17.83 2.85
N GLY A 196 3.28 -18.20 3.14
CA GLY A 196 3.84 -19.49 2.77
C GLY A 196 3.07 -20.66 3.39
N GLY A 197 2.72 -20.53 4.66
CA GLY A 197 1.91 -21.54 5.36
C GLY A 197 0.51 -21.69 4.76
N ALA A 198 -0.07 -20.59 4.25
CA ALA A 198 -1.42 -20.62 3.68
C ALA A 198 -1.44 -21.10 2.22
N PHE A 199 -0.47 -20.69 1.40
CA PHE A 199 -0.52 -20.88 -0.05
C PHE A 199 0.72 -21.56 -0.65
N GLY A 200 1.70 -21.89 0.17
CA GLY A 200 2.97 -22.49 -0.28
C GLY A 200 4.04 -21.44 -0.57
N ASP A 201 5.29 -21.87 -0.47
CA ASP A 201 6.46 -20.99 -0.61
C ASP A 201 6.53 -20.33 -2.00
N GLU A 202 6.14 -21.05 -3.06
CA GLU A 202 6.16 -20.50 -4.42
C GLU A 202 5.29 -19.24 -4.52
N VAL A 203 4.10 -19.29 -3.95
CA VAL A 203 3.19 -18.12 -3.92
C VAL A 203 3.80 -17.02 -3.04
N ALA A 204 4.26 -17.37 -1.84
CA ALA A 204 4.82 -16.40 -0.89
C ALA A 204 6.00 -15.64 -1.51
N GLN A 205 6.84 -16.31 -2.30
CA GLN A 205 8.00 -15.68 -2.95
C GLN A 205 7.62 -14.74 -4.10
N ARG A 206 6.36 -14.73 -4.52
CA ARG A 206 5.88 -13.84 -5.58
C ARG A 206 5.10 -12.63 -5.05
N VAL A 207 4.66 -12.68 -3.81
CA VAL A 207 3.86 -11.59 -3.22
C VAL A 207 4.77 -10.40 -2.86
N THR A 208 4.37 -9.20 -3.30
CA THR A 208 5.06 -7.95 -2.96
C THR A 208 4.64 -7.52 -1.55
N ILE A 209 5.62 -7.29 -0.68
CA ILE A 209 5.38 -6.81 0.68
C ILE A 209 6.06 -5.44 0.83
N GLN A 210 5.26 -4.40 1.06
CA GLN A 210 5.71 -3.02 1.19
C GLN A 210 5.90 -2.64 2.66
N TYR A 211 6.89 -1.81 2.92
CA TYR A 211 7.11 -1.19 4.23
C TYR A 211 6.22 0.05 4.34
N GLY A 212 5.48 0.16 5.45
CA GLY A 212 4.51 1.23 5.69
C GLY A 212 4.84 2.15 6.86
N GLY A 213 6.05 2.14 7.34
CA GLY A 213 6.49 3.02 8.42
C GLY A 213 7.03 4.35 7.91
N SER A 214 7.96 4.96 8.65
CA SER A 214 8.56 6.24 8.28
C SER A 214 9.58 6.05 7.14
N VAL A 215 9.17 6.48 5.94
CA VAL A 215 10.01 6.41 4.73
C VAL A 215 10.44 7.82 4.34
N LYS A 216 11.74 7.99 4.11
CA LYS A 216 12.35 9.28 3.78
C LYS A 216 13.46 9.08 2.74
N PRO A 217 13.85 10.14 2.02
CA PRO A 217 15.00 10.06 1.10
C PRO A 217 16.27 9.48 1.73
N GLU A 218 16.47 9.70 3.03
CA GLU A 218 17.67 9.28 3.76
C GLU A 218 17.70 7.79 4.08
N ASN A 219 16.52 7.12 4.18
CA ASN A 219 16.48 5.72 4.59
C ASN A 219 15.98 4.74 3.51
N ILE A 220 15.50 5.24 2.39
CA ILE A 220 14.88 4.37 1.36
C ILE A 220 15.86 3.32 0.83
N ASP A 221 17.12 3.69 0.60
CA ASP A 221 18.11 2.76 0.04
C ASP A 221 18.34 1.58 1.00
N GLN A 222 18.47 1.88 2.29
CA GLN A 222 18.64 0.85 3.33
C GLN A 222 17.42 -0.07 3.41
N LEU A 223 16.22 0.53 3.37
CA LEU A 223 14.98 -0.26 3.39
C LEU A 223 14.90 -1.19 2.18
N MET A 224 15.17 -0.67 0.99
CA MET A 224 15.04 -1.44 -0.25
C MET A 224 16.14 -2.49 -0.42
N ALA A 225 17.23 -2.42 0.37
CA ALA A 225 18.27 -3.44 0.40
C ALA A 225 17.86 -4.67 1.23
N ALA A 226 16.80 -4.56 2.05
CA ALA A 226 16.37 -5.67 2.90
C ALA A 226 15.65 -6.75 2.06
N PRO A 227 15.96 -8.04 2.25
CA PRO A 227 15.52 -9.09 1.33
C PRO A 227 14.00 -9.33 1.27
N ASP A 228 13.26 -8.99 2.32
CA ASP A 228 11.81 -9.20 2.34
C ASP A 228 11.01 -7.89 2.22
N ILE A 229 11.69 -6.78 1.90
CA ILE A 229 11.01 -5.49 1.65
C ILE A 229 11.00 -5.26 0.14
N ASP A 230 9.82 -5.27 -0.45
CA ASP A 230 9.61 -5.15 -1.89
C ASP A 230 9.04 -3.79 -2.30
N GLY A 231 9.09 -2.82 -1.40
CA GLY A 231 8.58 -1.49 -1.72
C GLY A 231 8.20 -0.71 -0.47
N ALA A 232 7.55 0.41 -0.71
CA ALA A 232 7.14 1.31 0.37
C ALA A 232 5.79 1.95 0.07
N LEU A 233 4.98 2.10 1.12
CA LEU A 233 3.77 2.93 1.07
C LEU A 233 4.07 4.19 1.88
N VAL A 234 4.19 5.31 1.19
CA VAL A 234 4.82 6.53 1.70
C VAL A 234 3.78 7.62 1.94
N GLY A 235 3.77 8.18 3.15
CA GLY A 235 2.93 9.33 3.50
C GLY A 235 3.60 10.66 3.14
N GLY A 236 3.97 11.44 4.15
CA GLY A 236 4.47 12.82 4.00
C GLY A 236 5.54 13.03 2.95
N ALA A 237 6.52 12.14 2.87
CA ALA A 237 7.62 12.27 1.90
C ALA A 237 7.17 12.07 0.44
N SER A 238 5.92 11.67 0.22
CA SER A 238 5.36 11.52 -1.13
C SER A 238 4.57 12.74 -1.61
N LEU A 239 4.43 13.77 -0.78
CA LEU A 239 3.63 14.95 -1.13
C LEU A 239 4.35 15.88 -2.10
N ALA A 240 5.67 15.90 -2.10
CA ALA A 240 6.47 16.71 -3.03
C ALA A 240 7.12 15.81 -4.08
N ALA A 241 7.04 16.22 -5.33
CA ALA A 241 7.58 15.44 -6.46
C ALA A 241 9.08 15.18 -6.31
N GLU A 242 9.85 16.18 -5.87
CA GLU A 242 11.30 16.03 -5.68
C GLU A 242 11.64 14.90 -4.71
N SER A 243 11.02 14.93 -3.54
CA SER A 243 11.18 13.89 -2.51
C SER A 243 10.74 12.53 -3.03
N PHE A 244 9.57 12.46 -3.66
CA PHE A 244 9.03 11.19 -4.17
C PHE A 244 9.90 10.62 -5.29
N LEU A 245 10.43 11.46 -6.19
CA LEU A 245 11.38 11.02 -7.22
C LEU A 245 12.63 10.36 -6.59
N ARG A 246 13.16 10.95 -5.50
CA ARG A 246 14.29 10.34 -4.81
C ARG A 246 13.94 8.94 -4.26
N LEU A 247 12.71 8.78 -3.77
CA LEU A 247 12.26 7.47 -3.28
C LEU A 247 12.14 6.45 -4.43
N ILE A 248 11.57 6.87 -5.57
CA ILE A 248 11.44 6.01 -6.76
C ILE A 248 12.83 5.57 -7.26
N ASN A 249 13.81 6.46 -7.18
CA ASN A 249 15.17 6.24 -7.68
C ASN A 249 16.10 5.67 -6.60
N PHE A 250 15.55 4.87 -5.67
CA PHE A 250 16.36 4.22 -4.63
C PHE A 250 17.51 3.41 -5.27
N LYS A 251 18.61 3.34 -4.54
CA LYS A 251 19.79 2.57 -4.96
C LYS A 251 19.72 1.16 -4.36
N GLN A 252 20.13 0.19 -5.16
CA GLN A 252 20.28 -1.21 -4.72
C GLN A 252 21.75 -1.54 -4.52
#